data_c887ffbeb88360ecc78b31083f71c9b1
#
_entry.id   c887ffbeb88360ecc78b31083f71c9b1
#
_cell.length_a   1.000
_cell.length_b   1.000
_cell.length_c   1.000
_cell.angle_alpha   90.00
_cell.angle_beta   90.00
_cell.angle_gamma   90.00
#
_symmetry.space_group_name_H-M   'P 1'
#
loop_
_entity.id
_entity.type
_entity.pdbx_description
1 polymer ?
#
loop_
_entity_poly.entity_id
_entity_poly.type
_entity_poly.pdbx_seq_one_letter_code
_entity_poly.pdbx_strand_id
1 'polypeptide(L)'
;MSNSSYLSDRLDINDNKESPMRYHLFGAALMAVSAFAHAEIQTQEIPYTATDGTKMVGYYAYDDAIEGQRPGVVVVHEWWGLNDYAKSRARDLAGLGYSALAIDMYGEGKNTEHPKDAMSFMKAALADADAAKARFNAGLDLLKQQQQTDGAKLAAVGYCFGGKVVLDMARQGVPLEGVVSFHGALATETRAAPGSVKARVLVEHGSADSMVSAEDVAALSAEMVKAGADYQFVNLPGAKHGFTNPGADKFQEKGVDVAYNKAAAERSWNDMQRFLDETFDSSRP
;
A
#
# COMPACT_ATOMS: atom_id res chain seq x y z
N MET A 1 -95.03 -27.43 -16.76
CA MET A 1 -95.96 -26.33 -16.77
C MET A 1 -95.23 -25.19 -17.43
N SER A 2 -95.44 -25.04 -18.60
CA SER A 2 -96.18 -24.08 -19.46
C SER A 2 -95.34 -22.80 -19.62
N ASN A 3 -94.93 -22.67 -20.85
CA ASN A 3 -95.43 -21.78 -21.91
C ASN A 3 -94.90 -20.37 -21.78
N SER A 4 -94.52 -19.66 -22.73
CA SER A 4 -94.79 -19.56 -24.16
C SER A 4 -94.23 -18.24 -24.65
N SER A 5 -93.45 -18.23 -25.73
CA SER A 5 -93.70 -17.55 -26.98
C SER A 5 -94.03 -16.03 -26.95
N TYR A 6 -93.55 -15.17 -27.79
CA TYR A 6 -93.64 -14.97 -29.22
C TYR A 6 -92.82 -13.72 -29.61
N LEU A 7 -92.02 -13.77 -30.66
CA LEU A 7 -92.19 -13.08 -31.98
C LEU A 7 -92.29 -11.54 -31.85
N SER A 8 -91.69 -10.71 -32.59
CA SER A 8 -91.32 -10.67 -34.00
C SER A 8 -90.69 -9.31 -34.31
N ASP A 9 -89.87 -9.35 -35.29
CA ASP A 9 -89.82 -8.48 -36.44
C ASP A 9 -89.12 -7.10 -36.42
N ARG A 10 -88.09 -7.11 -37.22
CA ARG A 10 -87.75 -6.19 -38.34
C ARG A 10 -87.26 -4.77 -38.03
N LEU A 11 -86.19 -4.44 -38.56
CA LEU A 11 -85.79 -3.74 -39.77
C LEU A 11 -84.48 -2.90 -39.50
N ASP A 12 -83.58 -3.18 -40.42
CA ASP A 12 -82.59 -2.28 -41.04
C ASP A 12 -82.41 -0.85 -40.47
N ILE A 13 -81.19 -0.48 -40.37
CA ILE A 13 -80.55 0.57 -41.19
C ILE A 13 -79.10 0.75 -40.76
N ASN A 14 -78.22 0.58 -41.70
CA ASN A 14 -76.92 1.18 -41.95
C ASN A 14 -76.54 2.34 -41.04
N ASP A 15 -75.41 2.25 -40.41
CA ASP A 15 -74.57 3.43 -40.35
C ASP A 15 -73.12 3.09 -39.96
N ASN A 16 -72.24 3.71 -40.68
CA ASN A 16 -70.83 3.88 -40.54
C ASN A 16 -70.39 4.04 -39.07
N LYS A 17 -69.47 3.19 -38.62
CA LYS A 17 -68.66 3.51 -37.43
C LYS A 17 -67.19 3.30 -37.70
N GLU A 18 -66.55 4.42 -37.64
CA GLU A 18 -65.11 4.60 -37.60
C GLU A 18 -64.48 3.73 -36.55
N SER A 19 -63.40 3.06 -36.92
CA SER A 19 -62.56 2.27 -36.02
C SER A 19 -61.75 3.21 -35.08
N PRO A 20 -61.71 3.00 -33.77
CA PRO A 20 -60.79 3.74 -32.93
C PRO A 20 -59.37 3.19 -33.14
N MET A 21 -58.48 4.07 -33.53
CA MET A 21 -57.04 3.89 -33.69
C MET A 21 -56.43 3.49 -32.32
N ARG A 22 -56.05 2.22 -32.20
CA ARG A 22 -55.31 1.71 -31.02
C ARG A 22 -53.88 2.28 -31.05
N TYR A 23 -53.63 3.26 -30.23
CA TYR A 23 -52.27 3.71 -29.92
C TYR A 23 -51.56 2.61 -29.12
N HIS A 24 -50.69 1.86 -29.79
CA HIS A 24 -49.74 1.00 -29.13
C HIS A 24 -48.65 1.90 -28.51
N LEU A 25 -48.73 2.15 -27.21
CA LEU A 25 -47.69 2.70 -26.43
C LEU A 25 -46.53 1.66 -26.36
N PHE A 26 -45.53 1.83 -27.20
CA PHE A 26 -44.27 1.18 -27.06
C PHE A 26 -43.56 1.79 -25.84
N GLY A 27 -43.72 1.15 -24.70
CA GLY A 27 -42.91 1.42 -23.54
C GLY A 27 -41.47 0.98 -23.81
N ALA A 28 -40.59 1.91 -24.16
CA ALA A 28 -39.16 1.68 -24.18
C ALA A 28 -38.71 1.48 -22.73
N ALA A 29 -38.54 0.21 -22.32
CA ALA A 29 -37.88 -0.13 -21.09
C ALA A 29 -36.39 0.23 -21.26
N LEU A 30 -35.96 1.35 -20.67
CA LEU A 30 -34.58 1.72 -20.53
C LEU A 30 -33.97 0.71 -19.55
N MET A 31 -33.32 -0.34 -20.06
CA MET A 31 -32.44 -1.18 -19.23
C MET A 31 -31.23 -0.32 -18.83
N ALA A 32 -31.23 0.18 -17.61
CA ALA A 32 -30.03 0.70 -16.99
C ALA A 32 -29.06 -0.47 -16.83
N VAL A 33 -28.12 -0.60 -17.73
CA VAL A 33 -26.95 -1.47 -17.56
C VAL A 33 -26.12 -0.80 -16.47
N SER A 34 -26.31 -1.27 -15.23
CA SER A 34 -25.38 -0.95 -14.14
C SER A 34 -24.03 -1.56 -14.56
N ALA A 35 -23.15 -0.75 -15.10
CA ALA A 35 -21.74 -1.11 -15.22
C ALA A 35 -21.27 -1.31 -13.78
N PHE A 36 -21.10 -2.56 -13.36
CA PHE A 36 -20.31 -2.87 -12.17
C PHE A 36 -18.90 -2.39 -12.50
N ALA A 37 -18.52 -1.24 -11.96
CA ALA A 37 -17.13 -0.83 -11.95
C ALA A 37 -16.37 -1.93 -11.21
N HIS A 38 -15.62 -2.74 -11.94
CA HIS A 38 -14.65 -3.62 -11.33
C HIS A 38 -13.59 -2.71 -10.75
N ALA A 39 -13.36 -2.83 -9.45
CA ALA A 39 -12.25 -2.19 -8.78
C ALA A 39 -10.96 -2.54 -9.53
N GLU A 40 -10.30 -1.54 -10.10
CA GLU A 40 -9.04 -1.72 -10.81
C GLU A 40 -7.95 -0.91 -10.10
N ILE A 41 -6.85 -1.58 -9.76
CA ILE A 41 -5.71 -0.88 -9.20
C ILE A 41 -5.02 -0.09 -10.31
N GLN A 42 -5.21 1.21 -10.26
CA GLN A 42 -4.52 2.14 -11.15
C GLN A 42 -3.07 2.32 -10.72
N THR A 43 -2.18 2.38 -11.69
CA THR A 43 -0.75 2.52 -11.41
C THR A 43 -0.09 3.51 -12.36
N GLN A 44 0.90 4.25 -11.84
CA GLN A 44 1.64 5.23 -12.62
C GLN A 44 3.09 5.34 -12.14
N GLU A 45 4.05 5.35 -13.05
CA GLU A 45 5.41 5.80 -12.77
C GLU A 45 5.49 7.32 -12.87
N ILE A 46 6.00 7.97 -11.83
CA ILE A 46 6.04 9.42 -11.71
C ILE A 46 7.50 9.86 -11.49
N PRO A 47 8.12 10.58 -12.43
CA PRO A 47 9.44 11.16 -12.21
C PRO A 47 9.35 12.32 -11.22
N TYR A 48 10.34 12.41 -10.32
CA TYR A 48 10.48 13.51 -9.39
C TYR A 48 11.95 13.79 -9.12
N THR A 49 12.26 14.86 -8.38
CA THR A 49 13.64 15.23 -8.07
C THR A 49 13.76 15.52 -6.58
N ALA A 50 14.74 14.90 -5.95
CA ALA A 50 15.08 15.20 -4.57
C ALA A 50 15.80 16.55 -4.46
N THR A 51 15.83 17.12 -3.25
CA THR A 51 16.46 18.45 -3.02
C THR A 51 17.98 18.46 -3.25
N ASP A 52 18.61 17.27 -3.23
CA ASP A 52 20.02 17.08 -3.60
C ASP A 52 20.27 17.07 -5.13
N GLY A 53 19.20 17.26 -5.93
CA GLY A 53 19.23 17.23 -7.39
C GLY A 53 19.15 15.84 -8.01
N THR A 54 19.05 14.78 -7.19
CA THR A 54 18.93 13.40 -7.69
C THR A 54 17.58 13.20 -8.38
N LYS A 55 17.60 12.73 -9.62
CA LYS A 55 16.40 12.33 -10.36
C LYS A 55 15.91 10.99 -9.85
N MET A 56 14.64 10.90 -9.53
CA MET A 56 13.99 9.76 -8.90
C MET A 56 12.79 9.33 -9.73
N VAL A 57 12.33 8.10 -9.51
CA VAL A 57 11.08 7.57 -10.08
C VAL A 57 10.26 6.96 -8.97
N GLY A 58 9.00 7.40 -8.82
CA GLY A 58 8.03 6.78 -7.91
C GLY A 58 7.08 5.86 -8.67
N TYR A 59 6.65 4.77 -8.06
CA TYR A 59 5.59 3.93 -8.57
C TYR A 59 4.35 4.09 -7.69
N TYR A 60 3.38 4.83 -8.20
CA TYR A 60 2.13 5.16 -7.52
C TYR A 60 1.05 4.13 -7.82
N ALA A 61 0.25 3.75 -6.83
CA ALA A 61 -0.87 2.81 -6.96
C ALA A 61 -2.04 3.23 -6.08
N TYR A 62 -3.27 3.11 -6.60
CA TYR A 62 -4.52 3.36 -5.86
C TYR A 62 -5.68 2.57 -6.48
N ASP A 63 -6.72 2.31 -5.70
CA ASP A 63 -7.97 1.71 -6.17
C ASP A 63 -8.90 2.82 -6.68
N ASP A 64 -9.31 2.77 -7.96
CA ASP A 64 -10.18 3.77 -8.58
C ASP A 64 -11.67 3.62 -8.22
N ALA A 65 -12.07 2.49 -7.66
CA ALA A 65 -13.43 2.30 -7.15
C ALA A 65 -13.68 3.05 -5.83
N ILE A 66 -12.62 3.50 -5.14
CA ILE A 66 -12.74 4.24 -3.89
C ILE A 66 -12.76 5.74 -4.20
N GLU A 67 -13.85 6.41 -3.84
CA GLU A 67 -13.99 7.86 -3.99
C GLU A 67 -13.30 8.63 -2.85
N GLY A 68 -12.79 9.81 -3.16
CA GLY A 68 -12.20 10.74 -2.20
C GLY A 68 -10.77 10.41 -1.79
N GLN A 69 -10.30 11.18 -0.79
CA GLN A 69 -8.96 11.01 -0.25
C GLN A 69 -8.90 9.88 0.79
N ARG A 70 -7.75 9.22 0.86
CA ARG A 70 -7.48 8.10 1.76
C ARG A 70 -6.06 8.19 2.32
N PRO A 71 -5.75 7.48 3.42
CA PRO A 71 -4.41 7.51 3.99
C PRO A 71 -3.34 7.12 2.96
N GLY A 72 -2.21 7.83 3.02
CA GLY A 72 -1.07 7.61 2.15
C GLY A 72 -0.02 6.70 2.79
N VAL A 73 0.50 5.73 2.03
CA VAL A 73 1.56 4.84 2.49
C VAL A 73 2.74 4.87 1.53
N VAL A 74 3.90 5.29 2.02
CA VAL A 74 5.18 5.17 1.30
C VAL A 74 5.70 3.76 1.46
N VAL A 75 6.14 3.13 0.35
CA VAL A 75 6.82 1.84 0.33
C VAL A 75 8.29 2.05 0.01
N VAL A 76 9.18 1.58 0.88
CA VAL A 76 10.64 1.61 0.63
C VAL A 76 11.14 0.22 0.29
N HIS A 77 11.79 0.11 -0.85
CA HIS A 77 12.25 -1.13 -1.47
C HIS A 77 13.35 -1.85 -0.68
N GLU A 78 13.55 -3.13 -0.96
CA GLU A 78 14.72 -3.89 -0.53
C GLU A 78 16.02 -3.31 -1.16
N TRP A 79 17.18 -3.82 -0.75
CA TRP A 79 18.46 -3.38 -1.31
C TRP A 79 18.62 -3.60 -2.83
N TRP A 80 17.69 -4.34 -3.44
CA TRP A 80 17.66 -4.56 -4.89
C TRP A 80 17.21 -3.35 -5.71
N GLY A 81 16.68 -2.31 -5.07
CA GLY A 81 16.14 -1.11 -5.74
C GLY A 81 14.64 -1.22 -6.02
N LEU A 82 14.11 -0.23 -6.76
CA LEU A 82 12.69 -0.14 -7.11
C LEU A 82 12.31 -1.18 -8.19
N ASN A 83 12.23 -2.44 -7.78
CA ASN A 83 11.93 -3.60 -8.62
C ASN A 83 10.44 -4.00 -8.54
N ASP A 84 10.06 -5.07 -9.26
CA ASP A 84 8.68 -5.54 -9.31
C ASP A 84 8.12 -5.97 -7.94
N TYR A 85 8.96 -6.44 -7.01
CA TYR A 85 8.52 -6.76 -5.65
C TYR A 85 8.08 -5.50 -4.90
N ALA A 86 8.87 -4.43 -4.92
CA ALA A 86 8.48 -3.17 -4.28
C ALA A 86 7.21 -2.57 -4.91
N LYS A 87 7.12 -2.62 -6.25
CA LYS A 87 5.92 -2.20 -7.00
C LYS A 87 4.69 -3.05 -6.63
N SER A 88 4.86 -4.37 -6.43
CA SER A 88 3.75 -5.23 -6.01
C SER A 88 3.23 -4.85 -4.62
N ARG A 89 4.13 -4.52 -3.66
CA ARG A 89 3.71 -4.07 -2.32
C ARG A 89 2.88 -2.78 -2.37
N ALA A 90 3.21 -1.85 -3.27
CA ALA A 90 2.36 -0.66 -3.48
C ALA A 90 0.97 -1.03 -4.02
N ARG A 91 0.89 -1.97 -4.99
CA ARG A 91 -0.40 -2.46 -5.49
C ARG A 91 -1.21 -3.19 -4.41
N ASP A 92 -0.55 -4.01 -3.59
CA ASP A 92 -1.22 -4.73 -2.50
C ASP A 92 -1.81 -3.76 -1.46
N LEU A 93 -1.08 -2.69 -1.11
CA LEU A 93 -1.59 -1.63 -0.23
C LEU A 93 -2.74 -0.84 -0.88
N ALA A 94 -2.66 -0.57 -2.18
CA ALA A 94 -3.76 0.04 -2.92
C ALA A 94 -5.02 -0.83 -2.88
N GLY A 95 -4.88 -2.17 -3.00
CA GLY A 95 -5.98 -3.13 -2.84
C GLY A 95 -6.57 -3.18 -1.42
N LEU A 96 -5.86 -2.69 -0.41
CA LEU A 96 -6.37 -2.48 0.94
C LEU A 96 -7.05 -1.11 1.13
N GLY A 97 -7.10 -0.29 0.09
CA GLY A 97 -7.75 1.01 0.12
C GLY A 97 -6.82 2.20 0.44
N TYR A 98 -5.50 2.00 0.47
CA TYR A 98 -4.54 3.08 0.66
C TYR A 98 -4.18 3.76 -0.67
N SER A 99 -3.69 5.00 -0.58
CA SER A 99 -2.94 5.66 -1.63
C SER A 99 -1.46 5.31 -1.42
N ALA A 100 -0.85 4.51 -2.31
CA ALA A 100 0.46 3.91 -2.06
C ALA A 100 1.51 4.38 -3.08
N LEU A 101 2.72 4.70 -2.62
CA LEU A 101 3.82 5.10 -3.46
C LEU A 101 5.09 4.33 -3.10
N ALA A 102 5.54 3.43 -4.00
CA ALA A 102 6.88 2.88 -3.87
C ALA A 102 7.91 3.91 -4.36
N ILE A 103 8.80 4.32 -3.46
CA ILE A 103 9.80 5.35 -3.74
C ILE A 103 11.14 4.76 -4.14
N ASP A 104 11.86 5.50 -4.96
CA ASP A 104 13.23 5.22 -5.37
C ASP A 104 14.19 5.87 -4.36
N MET A 105 15.06 5.08 -3.72
CA MET A 105 16.10 5.60 -2.83
C MET A 105 17.47 5.70 -3.49
N TYR A 106 17.62 5.17 -4.72
CA TYR A 106 18.91 5.08 -5.41
C TYR A 106 19.07 6.08 -6.55
N GLY A 107 17.97 6.59 -7.07
CA GLY A 107 17.92 7.50 -8.21
C GLY A 107 17.77 6.77 -9.55
N GLU A 108 17.07 7.43 -10.48
CA GLU A 108 16.85 6.98 -11.86
C GLU A 108 16.18 5.60 -12.00
N GLY A 109 15.44 5.13 -10.94
CA GLY A 109 14.82 3.83 -10.92
C GLY A 109 15.80 2.67 -10.87
N LYS A 110 17.03 2.89 -10.41
CA LYS A 110 18.08 1.86 -10.34
C LYS A 110 17.62 0.63 -9.54
N ASN A 111 17.81 -0.53 -10.16
CA ASN A 111 17.61 -1.83 -9.52
C ASN A 111 18.61 -2.84 -10.08
N THR A 112 18.81 -3.93 -9.36
CA THR A 112 19.74 -5.00 -9.74
C THR A 112 19.38 -6.32 -9.11
N GLU A 113 19.84 -7.42 -9.69
CA GLU A 113 19.81 -8.77 -9.08
C GLU A 113 21.21 -9.24 -8.67
N HIS A 114 22.23 -8.39 -8.74
CA HIS A 114 23.61 -8.70 -8.39
C HIS A 114 23.93 -8.16 -6.99
N PRO A 115 24.29 -9.02 -6.00
CA PRO A 115 24.55 -8.59 -4.63
C PRO A 115 25.63 -7.51 -4.51
N LYS A 116 26.66 -7.55 -5.35
CA LYS A 116 27.75 -6.54 -5.36
C LYS A 116 27.23 -5.15 -5.72
N ASP A 117 26.37 -5.06 -6.73
CA ASP A 117 25.80 -3.77 -7.18
C ASP A 117 24.79 -3.26 -6.14
N ALA A 118 23.93 -4.16 -5.62
CA ALA A 118 22.99 -3.85 -4.56
C ALA A 118 23.69 -3.26 -3.32
N MET A 119 24.80 -3.89 -2.90
CA MET A 119 25.63 -3.42 -1.80
C MET A 119 26.21 -2.02 -2.09
N SER A 120 26.66 -1.78 -3.32
CA SER A 120 27.18 -0.48 -3.74
C SER A 120 26.11 0.61 -3.70
N PHE A 121 24.92 0.32 -4.25
CA PHE A 121 23.79 1.26 -4.24
C PHE A 121 23.32 1.58 -2.81
N MET A 122 23.18 0.56 -1.98
CA MET A 122 22.79 0.73 -0.57
C MET A 122 23.79 1.58 0.20
N LYS A 123 25.11 1.29 0.06
CA LYS A 123 26.15 2.08 0.73
C LYS A 123 26.13 3.54 0.27
N ALA A 124 25.98 3.79 -1.03
CA ALA A 124 25.90 5.14 -1.55
C ALA A 124 24.67 5.90 -1.03
N ALA A 125 23.51 5.23 -0.94
CA ALA A 125 22.28 5.83 -0.44
C ALA A 125 22.31 6.15 1.06
N LEU A 126 23.08 5.37 1.86
CA LEU A 126 23.19 5.55 3.32
C LEU A 126 24.45 6.31 3.74
N ALA A 127 25.32 6.71 2.79
CA ALA A 127 26.57 7.40 3.10
C ALA A 127 26.36 8.78 3.76
N ASP A 128 25.22 9.40 3.49
CA ASP A 128 24.79 10.68 4.06
C ASP A 128 23.34 10.59 4.52
N ALA A 129 23.13 10.72 5.83
CA ALA A 129 21.82 10.60 6.45
C ALA A 129 20.86 11.73 6.03
N ASP A 130 21.38 12.94 5.81
CA ASP A 130 20.58 14.08 5.38
C ASP A 130 20.14 13.92 3.92
N ALA A 131 21.02 13.40 3.05
CA ALA A 131 20.68 13.07 1.67
C ALA A 131 19.64 11.94 1.61
N ALA A 132 19.78 10.89 2.42
CA ALA A 132 18.79 9.82 2.52
C ALA A 132 17.41 10.35 2.97
N LYS A 133 17.40 11.22 3.98
CA LYS A 133 16.18 11.90 4.43
C LYS A 133 15.58 12.81 3.36
N ALA A 134 16.41 13.54 2.63
CA ALA A 134 15.95 14.41 1.54
C ALA A 134 15.27 13.62 0.42
N ARG A 135 15.83 12.46 0.03
CA ARG A 135 15.21 11.55 -0.96
C ARG A 135 13.90 10.96 -0.47
N PHE A 136 13.86 10.49 0.78
CA PHE A 136 12.63 10.00 1.40
C PHE A 136 11.55 11.08 1.42
N ASN A 137 11.87 12.30 1.89
CA ASN A 137 10.93 13.41 1.96
C ASN A 137 10.42 13.83 0.59
N ALA A 138 11.26 13.81 -0.45
CA ALA A 138 10.82 14.10 -1.81
C ALA A 138 9.76 13.09 -2.29
N GLY A 139 9.92 11.80 -1.97
CA GLY A 139 8.90 10.78 -2.24
C GLY A 139 7.63 10.98 -1.39
N LEU A 140 7.77 11.33 -0.12
CA LEU A 140 6.65 11.62 0.76
C LEU A 140 5.85 12.84 0.26
N ASP A 141 6.53 13.88 -0.20
CA ASP A 141 5.89 15.08 -0.73
C ASP A 141 5.23 14.80 -2.09
N LEU A 142 5.80 13.93 -2.92
CA LEU A 142 5.14 13.45 -4.13
C LEU A 142 3.84 12.70 -3.81
N LEU A 143 3.83 11.83 -2.79
CA LEU A 143 2.62 11.13 -2.35
C LEU A 143 1.54 12.10 -1.86
N LYS A 144 1.90 13.12 -1.07
CA LYS A 144 0.98 14.16 -0.60
C LYS A 144 0.31 14.95 -1.73
N GLN A 145 0.97 15.09 -2.87
CA GLN A 145 0.45 15.82 -4.02
C GLN A 145 -0.56 15.00 -4.84
N GLN A 146 -0.68 13.69 -4.58
CA GLN A 146 -1.65 12.87 -5.30
C GLN A 146 -3.07 13.17 -4.85
N GLN A 147 -3.98 13.30 -5.81
CA GLN A 147 -5.38 13.69 -5.56
C GLN A 147 -6.09 12.75 -4.58
N GLN A 148 -5.75 11.46 -4.61
CA GLN A 148 -6.35 10.43 -3.78
C GLN A 148 -5.76 10.35 -2.36
N THR A 149 -4.71 11.14 -2.06
CA THR A 149 -4.00 11.06 -0.78
C THR A 149 -4.54 12.07 0.23
N ASP A 150 -4.91 11.60 1.42
CA ASP A 150 -5.06 12.45 2.59
C ASP A 150 -3.66 12.76 3.15
N GLY A 151 -3.16 13.94 2.86
CA GLY A 151 -1.83 14.38 3.28
C GLY A 151 -1.64 14.53 4.79
N ALA A 152 -2.70 14.45 5.59
CA ALA A 152 -2.64 14.46 7.06
C ALA A 152 -2.46 13.05 7.63
N LYS A 153 -2.79 11.98 6.89
CA LYS A 153 -2.72 10.58 7.31
C LYS A 153 -1.67 9.82 6.51
N LEU A 154 -0.44 9.83 6.98
CA LEU A 154 0.71 9.28 6.27
C LEU A 154 1.46 8.25 7.09
N ALA A 155 1.78 7.11 6.46
CA ALA A 155 2.64 6.09 7.03
C ALA A 155 3.73 5.66 6.04
N ALA A 156 4.70 4.90 6.54
CA ALA A 156 5.72 4.29 5.70
C ALA A 156 5.93 2.83 6.05
N VAL A 157 6.07 1.99 5.04
CA VAL A 157 6.47 0.59 5.18
C VAL A 157 7.77 0.36 4.43
N GLY A 158 8.68 -0.42 5.00
CA GLY A 158 9.96 -0.70 4.37
C GLY A 158 10.38 -2.14 4.54
N TYR A 159 11.07 -2.65 3.53
CA TYR A 159 11.52 -4.05 3.44
C TYR A 159 13.05 -4.11 3.38
N CYS A 160 13.70 -4.92 4.23
CA CYS A 160 15.16 -5.07 4.25
C CYS A 160 15.87 -3.71 4.46
N PHE A 161 16.63 -3.23 3.46
CA PHE A 161 17.18 -1.88 3.41
C PHE A 161 16.11 -0.81 3.68
N GLY A 162 14.93 -0.95 3.06
CA GLY A 162 13.82 -0.04 3.30
C GLY A 162 13.31 -0.07 4.73
N GLY A 163 13.34 -1.24 5.39
CA GLY A 163 12.99 -1.37 6.80
C GLY A 163 13.91 -0.54 7.71
N LYS A 164 15.23 -0.54 7.40
CA LYS A 164 16.17 0.37 8.07
C LYS A 164 15.85 1.84 7.78
N VAL A 165 15.61 2.18 6.51
CA VAL A 165 15.32 3.57 6.11
C VAL A 165 14.12 4.12 6.87
N VAL A 166 12.99 3.40 6.92
CA VAL A 166 11.78 3.90 7.60
C VAL A 166 11.99 4.03 9.11
N LEU A 167 12.79 3.14 9.74
CA LEU A 167 13.18 3.29 11.15
C LEU A 167 14.06 4.53 11.37
N ASP A 168 15.00 4.81 10.45
CA ASP A 168 15.84 6.00 10.54
C ASP A 168 15.02 7.28 10.33
N MET A 169 13.98 7.26 9.48
CA MET A 169 13.04 8.38 9.33
C MET A 169 12.23 8.62 10.62
N ALA A 170 11.77 7.55 11.28
CA ALA A 170 11.10 7.67 12.58
C ALA A 170 12.02 8.25 13.65
N ARG A 171 13.28 7.78 13.73
CA ARG A 171 14.31 8.30 14.65
C ARG A 171 14.56 9.80 14.48
N GLN A 172 14.54 10.26 13.22
CA GLN A 172 14.74 11.65 12.82
C GLN A 172 13.46 12.51 12.88
N GLY A 173 12.35 11.96 13.37
CA GLY A 173 11.10 12.69 13.58
C GLY A 173 10.42 13.13 12.28
N VAL A 174 10.56 12.40 11.17
CA VAL A 174 9.78 12.65 9.97
C VAL A 174 8.28 12.54 10.34
N PRO A 175 7.43 13.49 9.91
CA PRO A 175 6.03 13.54 10.32
C PRO A 175 5.21 12.45 9.65
N LEU A 176 5.26 11.26 10.22
CA LEU A 176 4.49 10.07 9.87
C LEU A 176 3.67 9.66 11.08
N GLU A 177 2.46 9.13 10.86
CA GLU A 177 1.64 8.55 11.92
C GLU A 177 2.08 7.12 12.27
N GLY A 178 2.52 6.36 11.27
CA GLY A 178 2.99 4.99 11.44
C GLY A 178 4.19 4.63 10.60
N VAL A 179 5.03 3.75 11.14
CA VAL A 179 6.20 3.17 10.45
C VAL A 179 6.20 1.67 10.66
N VAL A 180 6.35 0.89 9.57
CA VAL A 180 6.46 -0.56 9.62
C VAL A 180 7.76 -1.02 8.98
N SER A 181 8.59 -1.74 9.73
CA SER A 181 9.85 -2.32 9.26
C SER A 181 9.73 -3.83 9.13
N PHE A 182 9.81 -4.36 7.92
CA PHE A 182 9.87 -5.79 7.66
C PHE A 182 11.31 -6.22 7.46
N HIS A 183 11.79 -7.16 8.28
CA HIS A 183 13.16 -7.68 8.24
C HIS A 183 14.24 -6.62 7.97
N GLY A 184 14.05 -5.43 8.56
CA GLY A 184 14.99 -4.33 8.42
C GLY A 184 16.23 -4.52 9.30
N ALA A 185 17.37 -3.95 8.88
CA ALA A 185 18.50 -3.81 9.76
C ALA A 185 18.18 -2.83 10.90
N LEU A 186 18.44 -3.24 12.14
CA LEU A 186 18.03 -2.52 13.35
C LEU A 186 19.15 -1.60 13.86
N ALA A 187 20.39 -1.94 13.54
CA ALA A 187 21.57 -1.17 13.95
C ALA A 187 21.54 0.27 13.38
N THR A 188 21.93 1.22 14.21
CA THR A 188 22.06 2.64 13.83
C THR A 188 23.18 3.30 14.61
N GLU A 189 23.88 4.24 13.99
CA GLU A 189 24.80 5.15 14.66
C GLU A 189 24.10 6.38 15.23
N THR A 190 22.93 6.75 14.66
CA THR A 190 22.14 7.89 15.08
C THR A 190 20.88 7.41 15.81
N ARG A 191 20.97 7.33 17.14
CA ARG A 191 19.86 6.89 17.98
C ARG A 191 18.82 7.99 18.16
N ALA A 192 17.58 7.59 18.36
CA ALA A 192 16.48 8.50 18.68
C ALA A 192 16.71 9.25 19.99
N ALA A 193 16.54 10.56 19.97
CA ALA A 193 16.49 11.37 21.19
C ALA A 193 15.13 11.16 21.92
N PRO A 194 15.06 11.40 23.24
CA PRO A 194 13.79 11.36 23.96
C PRO A 194 12.74 12.27 23.30
N GLY A 195 11.58 11.70 22.97
CA GLY A 195 10.47 12.39 22.32
C GLY A 195 10.67 12.73 20.83
N SER A 196 11.74 12.27 20.17
CA SER A 196 11.94 12.52 18.72
C SER A 196 11.09 11.61 17.84
N VAL A 197 10.82 10.38 18.26
CA VAL A 197 9.97 9.45 17.50
C VAL A 197 8.51 9.86 17.68
N LYS A 198 7.90 10.33 16.60
CA LYS A 198 6.50 10.78 16.58
C LYS A 198 5.56 9.71 16.05
N ALA A 199 6.04 8.92 15.12
CA ALA A 199 5.30 7.82 14.55
C ALA A 199 5.14 6.67 15.54
N ARG A 200 4.02 5.96 15.46
CA ARG A 200 3.92 4.60 16.00
C ARG A 200 4.85 3.70 15.18
N VAL A 201 5.46 2.71 15.80
CA VAL A 201 6.46 1.85 15.14
C VAL A 201 6.09 0.38 15.28
N LEU A 202 6.03 -0.34 14.15
CA LEU A 202 5.93 -1.80 14.11
C LEU A 202 7.19 -2.38 13.48
N VAL A 203 7.81 -3.35 14.17
CA VAL A 203 8.97 -4.08 13.66
C VAL A 203 8.61 -5.56 13.53
N GLU A 204 8.66 -6.07 12.30
CA GLU A 204 8.45 -7.47 11.93
C GLU A 204 9.80 -8.13 11.66
N HIS A 205 10.28 -8.90 12.61
CA HIS A 205 11.62 -9.49 12.62
C HIS A 205 11.57 -11.01 12.50
N GLY A 206 12.46 -11.58 11.68
CA GLY A 206 12.62 -13.03 11.58
C GLY A 206 13.60 -13.58 12.64
N SER A 207 13.16 -14.53 13.48
CA SER A 207 14.00 -15.05 14.57
C SER A 207 15.25 -15.83 14.10
N ALA A 208 15.31 -16.21 12.82
CA ALA A 208 16.45 -16.86 12.18
C ALA A 208 17.19 -15.92 11.20
N ASP A 209 16.97 -14.62 11.32
CA ASP A 209 17.66 -13.61 10.50
C ASP A 209 19.11 -13.45 10.97
N SER A 210 20.04 -14.02 10.21
CA SER A 210 21.48 -13.96 10.51
C SER A 210 22.12 -12.58 10.26
N MET A 211 21.38 -11.64 9.62
CA MET A 211 21.87 -10.28 9.34
C MET A 211 21.60 -9.31 10.48
N VAL A 212 20.82 -9.73 11.47
CA VAL A 212 20.47 -8.92 12.65
C VAL A 212 20.84 -9.68 13.90
N SER A 213 21.73 -9.12 14.70
CA SER A 213 22.19 -9.74 15.95
C SER A 213 21.17 -9.59 17.08
N ALA A 214 21.26 -10.46 18.10
CA ALA A 214 20.45 -10.31 19.31
C ALA A 214 20.77 -9.00 20.05
N GLU A 215 21.99 -8.51 19.95
CA GLU A 215 22.45 -7.23 20.50
C GLU A 215 21.75 -6.06 19.80
N ASP A 216 21.55 -6.12 18.48
CA ASP A 216 20.82 -5.10 17.71
C ASP A 216 19.35 -5.05 18.12
N VAL A 217 18.71 -6.20 18.33
CA VAL A 217 17.32 -6.29 18.83
C VAL A 217 17.22 -5.65 20.23
N ALA A 218 18.13 -6.02 21.13
CA ALA A 218 18.16 -5.46 22.48
C ALA A 218 18.42 -3.94 22.47
N ALA A 219 19.33 -3.50 21.59
CA ALA A 219 19.67 -2.08 21.44
C ALA A 219 18.51 -1.25 20.90
N LEU A 220 17.77 -1.76 19.90
CA LEU A 220 16.55 -1.11 19.39
C LEU A 220 15.48 -1.00 20.49
N SER A 221 15.23 -2.09 21.23
CA SER A 221 14.24 -2.10 22.30
C SER A 221 14.56 -1.05 23.38
N ALA A 222 15.82 -1.03 23.83
CA ALA A 222 16.28 -0.04 24.80
C ALA A 222 16.18 1.41 24.28
N GLU A 223 16.49 1.61 22.99
CA GLU A 223 16.37 2.90 22.31
C GLU A 223 14.92 3.39 22.27
N MET A 224 13.97 2.56 21.81
CA MET A 224 12.55 2.92 21.69
C MET A 224 11.94 3.25 23.06
N VAL A 225 12.25 2.45 24.09
CA VAL A 225 11.84 2.75 25.49
C VAL A 225 12.39 4.09 25.94
N LYS A 226 13.70 4.37 25.74
CA LYS A 226 14.32 5.62 26.13
C LYS A 226 13.76 6.82 25.36
N ALA A 227 13.42 6.62 24.09
CA ALA A 227 12.79 7.65 23.25
C ALA A 227 11.34 7.94 23.65
N GLY A 228 10.70 7.07 24.44
CA GLY A 228 9.27 7.16 24.78
C GLY A 228 8.38 6.87 23.56
N ALA A 229 8.85 6.04 22.62
CA ALA A 229 8.13 5.70 21.41
C ALA A 229 7.00 4.70 21.69
N ASP A 230 5.86 4.86 21.00
CA ASP A 230 4.85 3.81 20.87
C ASP A 230 5.38 2.79 19.84
N TYR A 231 5.86 1.62 20.32
CA TYR A 231 6.44 0.63 19.43
C TYR A 231 6.00 -0.80 19.76
N GLN A 232 5.92 -1.60 18.72
CA GLN A 232 5.68 -3.04 18.79
C GLN A 232 6.83 -3.77 18.08
N PHE A 233 7.31 -4.85 18.69
CA PHE A 233 8.31 -5.73 18.11
C PHE A 233 7.77 -7.15 18.04
N VAL A 234 7.64 -7.69 16.83
CA VAL A 234 7.16 -9.04 16.57
C VAL A 234 8.31 -9.91 16.10
N ASN A 235 8.59 -10.98 16.83
CA ASN A 235 9.64 -11.95 16.48
C ASN A 235 9.00 -13.20 15.87
N LEU A 236 9.19 -13.40 14.55
CA LEU A 236 8.56 -14.44 13.76
C LEU A 236 9.41 -15.72 13.79
N PRO A 237 8.90 -16.83 14.37
CA PRO A 237 9.69 -18.04 14.56
C PRO A 237 10.22 -18.65 13.26
N GLY A 238 11.53 -18.90 13.19
CA GLY A 238 12.19 -19.57 12.06
C GLY A 238 12.24 -18.79 10.75
N ALA A 239 11.73 -17.57 10.72
CA ALA A 239 11.82 -16.71 9.53
C ALA A 239 13.24 -16.14 9.40
N LYS A 240 13.79 -16.20 8.19
CA LYS A 240 15.06 -15.56 7.82
C LYS A 240 14.85 -14.15 7.30
N HIS A 241 15.94 -13.45 7.00
CA HIS A 241 15.88 -12.18 6.26
C HIS A 241 15.14 -12.34 4.93
N GLY A 242 14.38 -11.33 4.49
CA GLY A 242 13.62 -11.38 3.23
C GLY A 242 12.40 -12.30 3.26
N PHE A 243 11.91 -12.71 4.43
CA PHE A 243 10.81 -13.67 4.58
C PHE A 243 9.50 -13.26 3.90
N THR A 244 9.31 -11.99 3.60
CA THR A 244 8.11 -11.47 2.92
C THR A 244 8.15 -11.60 1.40
N ASN A 245 9.35 -11.84 0.81
CA ASN A 245 9.54 -11.83 -0.64
C ASN A 245 9.50 -13.23 -1.22
N PRO A 246 8.46 -13.63 -1.99
CA PRO A 246 8.38 -14.95 -2.61
C PRO A 246 9.56 -15.27 -3.54
N GLY A 247 10.24 -14.24 -4.05
CA GLY A 247 11.43 -14.40 -4.90
C GLY A 247 12.75 -14.44 -4.15
N ALA A 248 12.75 -14.46 -2.79
CA ALA A 248 13.98 -14.39 -2.00
C ALA A 248 14.90 -15.59 -2.24
N ASP A 249 14.34 -16.79 -2.37
CA ASP A 249 15.11 -18.05 -2.44
C ASP A 249 16.10 -18.09 -3.60
N LYS A 250 15.82 -17.42 -4.73
CA LYS A 250 16.72 -17.31 -5.87
C LYS A 250 18.08 -16.67 -5.54
N PHE A 251 18.13 -15.88 -4.46
CA PHE A 251 19.35 -15.19 -4.05
C PHE A 251 20.26 -16.04 -3.15
N GLN A 252 19.78 -17.17 -2.63
CA GLN A 252 20.60 -18.11 -1.87
C GLN A 252 21.74 -18.66 -2.73
N GLU A 253 21.49 -18.96 -4.00
CA GLU A 253 22.50 -19.41 -4.97
C GLU A 253 23.58 -18.33 -5.23
N LYS A 254 23.26 -17.06 -4.94
CA LYS A 254 24.19 -15.92 -5.03
C LYS A 254 24.91 -15.64 -3.70
N GLY A 255 24.79 -16.54 -2.70
CA GLY A 255 25.46 -16.42 -1.40
C GLY A 255 24.79 -15.44 -0.42
N VAL A 256 23.52 -15.10 -0.63
CA VAL A 256 22.76 -14.24 0.29
C VAL A 256 21.89 -15.12 1.19
N ASP A 257 22.04 -14.99 2.53
CA ASP A 257 21.26 -15.79 3.49
C ASP A 257 19.86 -15.20 3.71
N VAL A 258 19.00 -15.39 2.72
CA VAL A 258 17.60 -14.96 2.70
C VAL A 258 16.69 -16.14 2.35
N ALA A 259 15.44 -16.13 2.81
CA ALA A 259 14.46 -17.14 2.41
C ALA A 259 13.04 -16.61 2.57
N TYR A 260 12.18 -16.99 1.62
CA TYR A 260 10.74 -16.78 1.78
C TYR A 260 10.17 -17.68 2.87
N ASN A 261 9.29 -17.13 3.69
CA ASN A 261 8.52 -17.91 4.67
C ASN A 261 7.06 -17.48 4.60
N LYS A 262 6.22 -18.30 3.96
CA LYS A 262 4.81 -17.98 3.72
C LYS A 262 4.06 -17.66 5.01
N ALA A 263 4.22 -18.46 6.06
CA ALA A 263 3.49 -18.25 7.32
C ALA A 263 3.92 -16.95 8.02
N ALA A 264 5.21 -16.61 7.99
CA ALA A 264 5.72 -15.36 8.51
C ALA A 264 5.24 -14.17 7.67
N ALA A 265 5.27 -14.29 6.33
CA ALA A 265 4.80 -13.25 5.41
C ALA A 265 3.31 -12.93 5.61
N GLU A 266 2.45 -13.95 5.71
CA GLU A 266 1.01 -13.78 5.93
C GLU A 266 0.72 -13.17 7.31
N ARG A 267 1.42 -13.63 8.35
CA ARG A 267 1.25 -13.11 9.71
C ARG A 267 1.64 -11.64 9.79
N SER A 268 2.85 -11.30 9.35
CA SER A 268 3.35 -9.93 9.40
C SER A 268 2.54 -8.97 8.54
N TRP A 269 1.99 -9.43 7.41
CA TRP A 269 1.08 -8.66 6.59
C TRP A 269 -0.22 -8.33 7.32
N ASN A 270 -0.81 -9.31 8.02
CA ASN A 270 -2.01 -9.09 8.83
C ASN A 270 -1.73 -8.19 10.06
N ASP A 271 -0.55 -8.33 10.65
CA ASP A 271 -0.13 -7.47 11.77
C ASP A 271 0.04 -6.02 11.31
N MET A 272 0.64 -5.79 10.14
CA MET A 272 0.72 -4.45 9.52
C MET A 272 -0.66 -3.87 9.22
N GLN A 273 -1.59 -4.64 8.65
CA GLN A 273 -2.96 -4.15 8.36
C GLN A 273 -3.62 -3.65 9.65
N ARG A 274 -3.63 -4.48 10.69
CA ARG A 274 -4.20 -4.09 11.98
C ARG A 274 -3.50 -2.85 12.57
N PHE A 275 -2.17 -2.80 12.48
CA PHE A 275 -1.39 -1.66 12.94
C PHE A 275 -1.75 -0.36 12.19
N LEU A 276 -1.88 -0.41 10.86
CA LEU A 276 -2.26 0.75 10.05
C LEU A 276 -3.70 1.18 10.32
N ASP A 277 -4.64 0.23 10.45
CA ASP A 277 -6.03 0.53 10.81
C ASP A 277 -6.09 1.24 12.17
N GLU A 278 -5.34 0.74 13.16
CA GLU A 278 -5.23 1.38 14.46
C GLU A 278 -4.55 2.75 14.42
N THR A 279 -3.61 2.95 13.54
CA THR A 279 -2.85 4.20 13.41
C THR A 279 -3.68 5.29 12.76
N PHE A 280 -4.49 4.94 11.77
CA PHE A 280 -5.31 5.92 11.04
C PHE A 280 -6.72 6.11 11.63
N ASP A 281 -7.09 5.32 12.65
CA ASP A 281 -8.37 5.50 13.34
C ASP A 281 -8.36 6.77 14.19
N SER A 282 -8.99 7.82 13.66
CA SER A 282 -9.12 9.12 14.32
C SER A 282 -10.04 9.12 15.56
N SER A 283 -10.68 7.97 15.89
CA SER A 283 -11.54 7.82 17.08
C SER A 283 -10.76 7.43 18.35
N ARG A 284 -9.48 7.12 18.23
CA ARG A 284 -8.62 6.80 19.39
C ARG A 284 -8.01 8.05 19.99
N PRO A 285 -8.04 8.15 21.32
CA PRO A 285 -7.49 9.29 22.07
C PRO A 285 -5.95 9.34 22.01
#